data_8a7c70f8f79ba42f089ffe4c86cd0b43
#
_entry.id   8a7c70f8f79ba42f089ffe4c86cd0b43
#
_cell.length_a   1.000
_cell.length_b   1.000
_cell.length_c   1.000
_cell.angle_alpha   90.00
_cell.angle_beta   90.00
_cell.angle_gamma   90.00
#
_symmetry.space_group_name_H-M   'P 1'
#
loop_
_entity.id
_entity.type
_entity.pdbx_description
1 polymer ?
#
loop_
_entity_poly.entity_id
_entity_poly.type
_entity_poly.pdbx_seq_one_letter_code
_entity_poly.pdbx_strand_id
1 'polypeptide(L)'
;MSMQQIALPTPDGDARAYTFKPAGQGPWPGVVFFMDAPAIRPALFEMCERLAGHGYFVLLPDMFWRAGPYEPINVAEAFKDEAARRAVFAKLMGSTNAEKQVSDAKACLDYLAKQPDVKGQKVGITGYCMGAGIVMRAAGAFPDRIAAAAGFHGGRLATDAPDSPHLLAPKIKAKVYVAGADEDAGFPPEQADKLRAALT
;
A
#
# COMPACT_ATOMS: atom_id res chain seq x y z
N MET A 1 -0.60 -22.56 1.83
CA MET A 1 -0.12 -21.18 1.91
C MET A 1 1.03 -21.12 2.91
N SER A 2 2.02 -20.26 2.65
CA SER A 2 3.09 -20.00 3.60
C SER A 2 3.29 -18.49 3.73
N MET A 3 3.36 -18.00 4.98
CA MET A 3 3.76 -16.64 5.33
C MET A 3 5.22 -16.66 5.78
N GLN A 4 5.99 -15.66 5.36
CA GLN A 4 7.37 -15.49 5.80
C GLN A 4 7.65 -14.00 6.03
N GLN A 5 8.22 -13.65 7.18
CA GLN A 5 8.80 -12.34 7.40
C GLN A 5 10.15 -12.25 6.71
N ILE A 6 10.42 -11.13 6.06
CA ILE A 6 11.67 -10.86 5.36
C ILE A 6 12.23 -9.49 5.73
N ALA A 7 13.53 -9.31 5.52
CA ALA A 7 14.17 -8.01 5.43
C ALA A 7 14.12 -7.57 3.96
N LEU A 8 13.46 -6.45 3.68
CA LEU A 8 13.35 -5.85 2.35
C LEU A 8 14.42 -4.76 2.22
N PRO A 9 15.44 -4.94 1.39
CA PRO A 9 16.49 -3.92 1.21
C PRO A 9 15.91 -2.64 0.61
N THR A 10 16.17 -1.51 1.28
CA THR A 10 15.85 -0.16 0.80
C THR A 10 17.09 0.73 0.85
N PRO A 11 17.09 1.91 0.22
CA PRO A 11 18.21 2.85 0.33
C PRO A 11 18.52 3.30 1.77
N ASP A 12 17.53 3.28 2.66
CA ASP A 12 17.67 3.74 4.05
C ASP A 12 17.96 2.60 5.04
N GLY A 13 18.04 1.35 4.58
CA GLY A 13 18.23 0.15 5.39
C GLY A 13 17.19 -0.95 5.10
N ASP A 14 17.15 -1.96 5.94
CA ASP A 14 16.28 -3.12 5.75
C ASP A 14 14.88 -2.87 6.35
N ALA A 15 13.89 -2.76 5.50
CA ALA A 15 12.49 -2.65 5.92
C ALA A 15 11.92 -4.03 6.29
N ARG A 16 11.14 -4.09 7.36
CA ARG A 16 10.34 -5.28 7.68
C ARG A 16 9.24 -5.45 6.63
N ALA A 17 9.12 -6.64 6.08
CA ALA A 17 8.05 -6.99 5.15
C ALA A 17 7.64 -8.46 5.31
N TYR A 18 6.51 -8.82 4.71
CA TYR A 18 5.95 -10.17 4.79
C TYR A 18 5.57 -10.65 3.41
N THR A 19 5.90 -11.90 3.09
CA THR A 19 5.48 -12.57 1.86
C THR A 19 4.45 -13.64 2.17
N PHE A 20 3.48 -13.78 1.27
CA PHE A 20 2.45 -14.80 1.35
C PHE A 20 2.41 -15.52 0.00
N LYS A 21 2.67 -16.82 0.03
CA LYS A 21 2.67 -17.68 -1.16
C LYS A 21 1.44 -18.56 -1.22
N PRO A 22 0.83 -18.73 -2.40
CA PRO A 22 -0.19 -19.75 -2.62
C PRO A 22 0.31 -21.15 -2.26
N ALA A 23 -0.61 -22.09 -2.11
CA ALA A 23 -0.27 -23.50 -2.07
C ALA A 23 0.05 -24.01 -3.50
N GLY A 24 0.92 -25.02 -3.61
CA GLY A 24 1.29 -25.63 -4.89
C GLY A 24 2.57 -25.04 -5.49
N GLN A 25 2.71 -25.19 -6.80
CA GLN A 25 3.88 -24.74 -7.53
C GLN A 25 3.55 -23.47 -8.32
N GLY A 26 4.43 -22.44 -8.19
CA GLY A 26 4.39 -21.21 -8.97
C GLY A 26 4.87 -21.38 -10.42
N PRO A 27 5.18 -20.30 -11.12
CA PRO A 27 5.15 -18.93 -10.61
C PRO A 27 3.75 -18.30 -10.60
N TRP A 28 3.51 -17.39 -9.65
CA TRP A 28 2.23 -16.68 -9.48
C TRP A 28 2.34 -15.18 -9.82
N PRO A 29 1.24 -14.53 -10.23
CA PRO A 29 1.22 -13.07 -10.36
C PRO A 29 1.56 -12.41 -9.02
N GLY A 30 2.46 -11.42 -9.05
CA GLY A 30 2.86 -10.66 -7.87
C GLY A 30 1.87 -9.54 -7.53
N VAL A 31 1.63 -9.33 -6.23
CA VAL A 31 0.86 -8.19 -5.71
C VAL A 31 1.60 -7.55 -4.55
N VAL A 32 1.77 -6.22 -4.57
CA VAL A 32 2.15 -5.47 -3.37
C VAL A 32 0.89 -4.98 -2.66
N PHE A 33 0.78 -5.29 -1.38
CA PHE A 33 -0.32 -4.87 -0.52
C PHE A 33 0.16 -3.74 0.40
N PHE A 34 -0.26 -2.50 0.16
CA PHE A 34 0.07 -1.36 1.01
C PHE A 34 -0.91 -1.24 2.17
N MET A 35 -0.36 -1.25 3.39
CA MET A 35 -1.10 -1.22 4.64
C MET A 35 -1.82 0.11 4.86
N ASP A 36 -2.79 0.08 5.76
CA ASP A 36 -3.47 1.25 6.30
C ASP A 36 -2.69 1.88 7.49
N ALA A 37 -3.17 3.00 8.01
CA ALA A 37 -2.51 3.73 9.10
C ALA A 37 -2.45 2.99 10.45
N PRO A 38 -3.39 2.08 10.82
CA PRO A 38 -3.24 1.24 12.02
C PRO A 38 -2.06 0.25 12.00
N ALA A 39 -1.22 0.28 10.98
CA ALA A 39 0.03 -0.46 10.89
C ALA A 39 -0.12 -2.00 10.74
N ILE A 40 1.01 -2.72 10.77
CA ILE A 40 1.03 -4.17 10.62
C ILE A 40 0.33 -4.84 11.81
N ARG A 41 -0.66 -5.68 11.51
CA ARG A 41 -1.49 -6.39 12.49
C ARG A 41 -2.15 -7.63 11.87
N PRO A 42 -2.71 -8.56 12.69
CA PRO A 42 -3.28 -9.83 12.21
C PRO A 42 -4.29 -9.68 11.06
N ALA A 43 -5.18 -8.67 11.12
CA ALA A 43 -6.17 -8.45 10.07
C ALA A 43 -5.54 -8.23 8.67
N LEU A 44 -4.37 -7.59 8.58
CA LEU A 44 -3.67 -7.42 7.30
C LEU A 44 -3.08 -8.75 6.81
N PHE A 45 -2.63 -9.61 7.72
CA PHE A 45 -2.16 -10.94 7.36
C PHE A 45 -3.29 -11.79 6.78
N GLU A 46 -4.47 -11.78 7.41
CA GLU A 46 -5.66 -12.48 6.90
C GLU A 46 -6.07 -11.98 5.50
N MET A 47 -6.00 -10.67 5.26
CA MET A 47 -6.29 -10.10 3.93
C MET A 47 -5.27 -10.56 2.89
N CYS A 48 -3.98 -10.58 3.24
CA CYS A 48 -2.91 -11.07 2.36
C CYS A 48 -3.01 -12.58 2.11
N GLU A 49 -3.35 -13.36 3.13
CA GLU A 49 -3.59 -14.80 3.00
C GLU A 49 -4.78 -15.09 2.08
N ARG A 50 -5.85 -14.30 2.16
CA ARG A 50 -6.99 -14.41 1.23
C ARG A 50 -6.56 -14.17 -0.21
N LEU A 51 -5.76 -13.14 -0.48
CA LEU A 51 -5.21 -12.89 -1.82
C LEU A 51 -4.31 -14.04 -2.27
N ALA A 52 -3.44 -14.54 -1.39
CA ALA A 52 -2.61 -15.70 -1.70
C ALA A 52 -3.45 -16.95 -1.99
N GLY A 53 -4.57 -17.14 -1.27
CA GLY A 53 -5.54 -18.20 -1.54
C GLY A 53 -6.19 -18.10 -2.93
N HIS A 54 -6.24 -16.91 -3.51
CA HIS A 54 -6.69 -16.67 -4.88
C HIS A 54 -5.57 -16.77 -5.94
N GLY A 55 -4.39 -17.24 -5.56
CA GLY A 55 -3.30 -17.53 -6.51
C GLY A 55 -2.35 -16.36 -6.77
N TYR A 56 -2.23 -15.40 -5.84
CA TYR A 56 -1.28 -14.30 -5.95
C TYR A 56 -0.11 -14.47 -4.98
N PHE A 57 1.12 -14.19 -5.44
CA PHE A 57 2.24 -13.98 -4.53
C PHE A 57 2.12 -12.56 -3.95
N VAL A 58 1.89 -12.44 -2.65
CA VAL A 58 1.63 -11.15 -2.00
C VAL A 58 2.83 -10.71 -1.19
N LEU A 59 3.22 -9.44 -1.35
CA LEU A 59 4.22 -8.75 -0.54
C LEU A 59 3.55 -7.62 0.25
N LEU A 60 3.62 -7.68 1.58
CA LEU A 60 3.13 -6.68 2.52
C LEU A 60 4.32 -5.96 3.17
N PRO A 61 4.73 -4.76 2.72
CA PRO A 61 5.75 -3.98 3.39
C PRO A 61 5.20 -3.27 4.64
N ASP A 62 6.02 -3.15 5.66
CA ASP A 62 5.77 -2.25 6.77
C ASP A 62 6.19 -0.83 6.40
N MET A 63 5.24 0.04 6.09
CA MET A 63 5.52 1.42 5.66
C MET A 63 5.97 2.33 6.81
N PHE A 64 5.95 1.83 8.05
CA PHE A 64 6.41 2.54 9.25
C PHE A 64 7.71 1.98 9.84
N TRP A 65 8.40 1.10 9.14
CA TRP A 65 9.61 0.44 9.61
C TRP A 65 10.69 1.43 10.15
N ARG A 66 10.74 2.65 9.61
CA ARG A 66 11.66 3.70 10.07
C ARG A 66 11.34 4.26 11.46
N ALA A 67 10.14 4.00 11.98
CA ALA A 67 9.77 4.36 13.36
C ALA A 67 10.44 3.45 14.41
N GLY A 68 11.11 2.37 13.96
CA GLY A 68 11.61 1.31 14.82
C GLY A 68 10.51 0.33 15.26
N PRO A 69 10.78 -0.54 16.22
CA PRO A 69 9.78 -1.47 16.72
C PRO A 69 8.55 -0.76 17.28
N TYR A 70 7.39 -1.31 17.01
CA TYR A 70 6.10 -0.89 17.58
C TYR A 70 5.21 -2.11 17.81
N GLU A 71 4.31 -2.00 18.78
CA GLU A 71 3.29 -3.01 19.02
C GLU A 71 2.14 -2.85 18.01
N PRO A 72 1.48 -3.93 17.63
CA PRO A 72 0.27 -3.87 16.81
C PRO A 72 -0.79 -2.97 17.44
N ILE A 73 -1.33 -2.03 16.65
CA ILE A 73 -2.33 -1.10 17.14
C ILE A 73 -3.66 -1.86 17.31
N ASN A 74 -4.14 -1.93 18.54
CA ASN A 74 -5.52 -2.34 18.80
C ASN A 74 -6.45 -1.19 18.40
N VAL A 75 -7.06 -1.32 17.23
CA VAL A 75 -7.92 -0.28 16.64
C VAL A 75 -9.08 0.09 17.57
N ALA A 76 -9.71 -0.91 18.19
CA ALA A 76 -10.85 -0.68 19.09
C ALA A 76 -10.45 0.14 20.33
N GLU A 77 -9.29 -0.13 20.91
CA GLU A 77 -8.77 0.63 22.06
C GLU A 77 -8.24 2.00 21.65
N ALA A 78 -7.57 2.10 20.50
CA ALA A 78 -7.02 3.36 19.99
C ALA A 78 -8.12 4.43 19.75
N PHE A 79 -9.35 4.01 19.46
CA PHE A 79 -10.48 4.94 19.30
C PHE A 79 -11.12 5.37 20.62
N LYS A 80 -10.80 4.75 21.75
CA LYS A 80 -11.31 5.14 23.08
C LYS A 80 -10.52 6.29 23.71
N ASP A 81 -9.22 6.42 23.40
CA ASP A 81 -8.33 7.47 23.90
C ASP A 81 -7.73 8.26 22.73
N GLU A 82 -8.28 9.44 22.51
CA GLU A 82 -7.86 10.32 21.40
C GLU A 82 -6.42 10.83 21.58
N ALA A 83 -5.98 11.10 22.80
CA ALA A 83 -4.63 11.63 23.04
C ALA A 83 -3.56 10.56 22.83
N ALA A 84 -3.77 9.35 23.35
CA ALA A 84 -2.89 8.21 23.12
C ALA A 84 -2.84 7.83 21.62
N ARG A 85 -4.00 7.81 20.97
CA ARG A 85 -4.09 7.59 19.52
C ARG A 85 -3.26 8.61 18.75
N ARG A 86 -3.43 9.92 19.01
CA ARG A 86 -2.67 10.97 18.34
C ARG A 86 -1.17 10.80 18.51
N ALA A 87 -0.70 10.45 19.69
CA ALA A 87 0.73 10.28 19.97
C ALA A 87 1.32 9.11 19.16
N VAL A 88 0.66 7.95 19.15
CA VAL A 88 1.10 6.77 18.39
C VAL A 88 1.09 7.06 16.89
N PHE A 89 -0.02 7.58 16.36
CA PHE A 89 -0.12 7.92 14.94
C PHE A 89 0.87 9.00 14.52
N ALA A 90 1.12 10.02 15.35
CA ALA A 90 2.11 11.06 15.06
C ALA A 90 3.52 10.47 14.90
N LYS A 91 3.92 9.54 15.77
CA LYS A 91 5.21 8.84 15.68
C LYS A 91 5.31 8.04 14.40
N LEU A 92 4.29 7.23 14.09
CA LEU A 92 4.30 6.34 12.92
C LEU A 92 4.22 7.14 11.62
N MET A 93 3.27 8.07 11.50
CA MET A 93 3.12 8.92 10.31
C MET A 93 4.31 9.85 10.10
N GLY A 94 4.97 10.30 11.17
CA GLY A 94 6.21 11.09 11.10
C GLY A 94 7.42 10.31 10.55
N SER A 95 7.37 8.98 10.56
CA SER A 95 8.46 8.14 10.03
C SER A 95 8.43 7.99 8.51
N THR A 96 7.33 8.36 7.84
CA THR A 96 7.14 8.21 6.40
C THR A 96 6.61 9.51 5.77
N ASN A 97 6.78 9.64 4.46
CA ASN A 97 6.24 10.71 3.62
C ASN A 97 6.09 10.21 2.18
N ALA A 98 5.61 11.05 1.26
CA ALA A 98 5.38 10.67 -0.13
C ALA A 98 6.64 10.13 -0.83
N GLU A 99 7.80 10.75 -0.61
CA GLU A 99 9.07 10.34 -1.20
C GLU A 99 9.52 8.98 -0.69
N LYS A 100 9.52 8.78 0.64
CA LYS A 100 9.85 7.50 1.28
C LYS A 100 8.90 6.38 0.85
N GLN A 101 7.58 6.68 0.73
CA GLN A 101 6.59 5.72 0.25
C GLN A 101 6.88 5.26 -1.17
N VAL A 102 7.27 6.16 -2.07
CA VAL A 102 7.66 5.81 -3.45
C VAL A 102 8.97 5.02 -3.46
N SER A 103 9.95 5.39 -2.64
CA SER A 103 11.20 4.64 -2.48
C SER A 103 10.95 3.20 -2.00
N ASP A 104 10.11 3.03 -0.98
CA ASP A 104 9.75 1.70 -0.46
C ASP A 104 8.95 0.90 -1.48
N ALA A 105 8.03 1.54 -2.23
CA ALA A 105 7.32 0.89 -3.33
C ALA A 105 8.27 0.38 -4.41
N LYS A 106 9.32 1.17 -4.76
CA LYS A 106 10.37 0.71 -5.67
C LYS A 106 11.07 -0.52 -5.15
N ALA A 107 11.46 -0.53 -3.87
CA ALA A 107 12.10 -1.69 -3.25
C ALA A 107 11.22 -2.94 -3.30
N CYS A 108 9.91 -2.80 -3.07
CA CYS A 108 8.95 -3.90 -3.23
C CYS A 108 8.92 -4.44 -4.65
N LEU A 109 8.87 -3.56 -5.66
CA LEU A 109 8.87 -3.97 -7.06
C LEU A 109 10.18 -4.68 -7.44
N ASP A 110 11.32 -4.15 -6.96
CA ASP A 110 12.65 -4.75 -7.21
C ASP A 110 12.79 -6.12 -6.53
N TYR A 111 12.23 -6.28 -5.34
CA TYR A 111 12.17 -7.56 -4.65
C TYR A 111 11.36 -8.59 -5.44
N LEU A 112 10.12 -8.23 -5.83
CA LEU A 112 9.25 -9.15 -6.57
C LEU A 112 9.85 -9.56 -7.92
N ALA A 113 10.53 -8.66 -8.62
CA ALA A 113 11.18 -8.95 -9.89
C ALA A 113 12.32 -9.98 -9.80
N LYS A 114 12.88 -10.18 -8.61
CA LYS A 114 13.94 -11.14 -8.35
C LYS A 114 13.43 -12.50 -7.83
N GLN A 115 12.12 -12.61 -7.56
CA GLN A 115 11.56 -13.84 -7.02
C GLN A 115 11.28 -14.86 -8.15
N PRO A 116 11.83 -16.08 -8.09
CA PRO A 116 11.56 -17.12 -9.09
C PRO A 116 10.07 -17.55 -9.08
N ASP A 117 9.40 -17.37 -7.94
CA ASP A 117 8.00 -17.72 -7.75
C ASP A 117 7.02 -16.63 -8.25
N VAL A 118 7.53 -15.49 -8.75
CA VAL A 118 6.70 -14.39 -9.27
C VAL A 118 6.66 -14.41 -10.79
N LYS A 119 5.44 -14.42 -11.35
CA LYS A 119 5.19 -14.47 -12.79
C LYS A 119 5.13 -13.07 -13.40
N GLY A 120 5.85 -12.90 -14.52
CA GLY A 120 5.76 -11.72 -15.36
C GLY A 120 6.59 -10.53 -14.86
N GLN A 121 6.58 -9.45 -15.66
CA GLN A 121 7.38 -8.25 -15.38
C GLN A 121 6.59 -7.13 -14.71
N LYS A 122 5.26 -7.22 -14.75
CA LYS A 122 4.36 -6.26 -14.13
C LYS A 122 3.58 -6.93 -13.00
N VAL A 123 3.37 -6.18 -11.93
CA VAL A 123 2.64 -6.65 -10.74
C VAL A 123 1.34 -5.89 -10.55
N GLY A 124 0.45 -6.44 -9.75
CA GLY A 124 -0.67 -5.70 -9.17
C GLY A 124 -0.23 -4.95 -7.92
N ILE A 125 -0.90 -3.84 -7.61
CA ILE A 125 -0.76 -3.17 -6.32
C ILE A 125 -2.13 -2.89 -5.74
N THR A 126 -2.27 -3.05 -4.43
CA THR A 126 -3.51 -2.71 -3.71
C THR A 126 -3.19 -2.00 -2.41
N GLY A 127 -4.10 -1.17 -1.93
CA GLY A 127 -3.89 -0.44 -0.68
C GLY A 127 -5.18 0.10 -0.09
N TYR A 128 -5.17 0.25 1.23
CA TYR A 128 -6.32 0.66 2.02
C TYR A 128 -5.98 1.93 2.80
N CYS A 129 -6.92 2.87 2.93
CA CYS A 129 -6.72 4.12 3.66
C CYS A 129 -5.47 4.88 3.15
N MET A 130 -4.46 5.05 3.99
CA MET A 130 -3.14 5.60 3.61
C MET A 130 -2.54 4.86 2.41
N GLY A 131 -2.68 3.53 2.38
CA GLY A 131 -2.18 2.68 1.30
C GLY A 131 -2.77 3.01 -0.07
N ALA A 132 -4.00 3.51 -0.16
CA ALA A 132 -4.60 3.94 -1.42
C ALA A 132 -3.84 5.14 -2.03
N GLY A 133 -3.40 6.08 -1.21
CA GLY A 133 -2.52 7.17 -1.64
C GLY A 133 -1.16 6.68 -2.15
N ILE A 134 -0.59 5.65 -1.48
CA ILE A 134 0.65 5.01 -1.90
C ILE A 134 0.47 4.31 -3.25
N VAL A 135 -0.65 3.61 -3.46
CA VAL A 135 -1.01 2.97 -4.73
C VAL A 135 -0.98 3.98 -5.88
N MET A 136 -1.63 5.14 -5.72
CA MET A 136 -1.66 6.17 -6.76
C MET A 136 -0.26 6.72 -7.06
N ARG A 137 0.54 7.01 -6.02
CA ARG A 137 1.91 7.48 -6.18
C ARG A 137 2.80 6.44 -6.87
N ALA A 138 2.73 5.18 -6.44
CA ALA A 138 3.52 4.11 -7.03
C ALA A 138 3.13 3.86 -8.50
N ALA A 139 1.82 3.85 -8.83
CA ALA A 139 1.34 3.67 -10.19
C ALA A 139 1.85 4.77 -11.14
N GLY A 140 1.89 6.02 -10.68
CA GLY A 140 2.43 7.13 -11.46
C GLY A 140 3.96 7.17 -11.53
N ALA A 141 4.65 6.72 -10.47
CA ALA A 141 6.12 6.68 -10.44
C ALA A 141 6.71 5.51 -11.26
N PHE A 142 5.99 4.38 -11.34
CA PHE A 142 6.48 3.15 -11.98
C PHE A 142 5.47 2.59 -13.01
N PRO A 143 5.06 3.38 -14.02
CA PRO A 143 3.96 3.02 -14.93
C PRO A 143 4.23 1.75 -15.75
N ASP A 144 5.49 1.44 -16.00
CA ASP A 144 5.87 0.27 -16.81
C ASP A 144 5.98 -1.02 -15.97
N ARG A 145 5.93 -0.91 -14.64
CA ARG A 145 6.06 -2.05 -13.72
C ARG A 145 4.75 -2.49 -13.07
N ILE A 146 3.68 -1.71 -13.24
CA ILE A 146 2.39 -1.94 -12.59
C ILE A 146 1.34 -2.19 -13.66
N ALA A 147 0.62 -3.33 -13.56
CA ALA A 147 -0.44 -3.71 -14.47
C ALA A 147 -1.82 -3.26 -13.99
N ALA A 148 -2.04 -3.33 -12.68
CA ALA A 148 -3.30 -2.98 -12.03
C ALA A 148 -3.05 -2.33 -10.68
N ALA A 149 -3.86 -1.33 -10.34
CA ALA A 149 -3.76 -0.54 -9.12
C ALA A 149 -5.15 -0.40 -8.50
N ALA A 150 -5.33 -0.87 -7.26
CA ALA A 150 -6.60 -0.81 -6.55
C ALA A 150 -6.46 -0.07 -5.21
N GLY A 151 -7.19 1.04 -5.03
CA GLY A 151 -7.22 1.81 -3.80
C GLY A 151 -8.61 1.77 -3.14
N PHE A 152 -8.65 1.51 -1.85
CA PHE A 152 -9.88 1.41 -1.09
C PHE A 152 -9.92 2.44 0.04
N HIS A 153 -11.02 3.16 0.19
CA HIS A 153 -11.31 4.22 1.19
C HIS A 153 -10.12 5.17 1.46
N GLY A 154 -9.44 5.57 0.38
CA GLY A 154 -8.30 6.48 0.46
C GLY A 154 -8.74 7.93 0.61
N GLY A 155 -8.23 8.62 1.64
CA GLY A 155 -8.45 10.04 1.80
C GLY A 155 -7.44 10.89 1.01
N ARG A 156 -7.83 12.14 0.68
CA ARG A 156 -6.96 13.17 0.09
C ARG A 156 -6.32 12.76 -1.24
N LEU A 157 -7.03 11.98 -2.06
CA LEU A 157 -6.50 11.49 -3.33
C LEU A 157 -6.46 12.57 -4.42
N ALA A 158 -7.31 13.61 -4.33
CA ALA A 158 -7.40 14.70 -5.32
C ALA A 158 -7.64 16.05 -4.65
N THR A 159 -6.67 16.51 -3.86
CA THR A 159 -6.67 17.83 -3.20
C THR A 159 -5.99 18.89 -4.06
N ASP A 160 -5.94 20.15 -3.59
CA ASP A 160 -5.19 21.24 -4.22
C ASP A 160 -3.72 21.29 -3.80
N ALA A 161 -3.27 20.35 -2.97
CA ALA A 161 -1.87 20.26 -2.57
C ALA A 161 -0.97 19.92 -3.79
N PRO A 162 0.25 20.49 -3.86
CA PRO A 162 1.14 20.31 -4.99
C PRO A 162 1.67 18.87 -5.14
N ASP A 163 1.55 18.06 -4.10
CA ASP A 163 1.93 16.64 -4.07
C ASP A 163 0.72 15.69 -4.08
N SER A 164 -0.47 16.21 -4.45
CA SER A 164 -1.69 15.42 -4.47
C SER A 164 -1.60 14.25 -5.46
N PRO A 165 -2.00 13.03 -5.06
CA PRO A 165 -1.83 11.81 -5.87
C PRO A 165 -2.43 11.90 -7.28
N HIS A 166 -3.58 12.58 -7.47
CA HIS A 166 -4.22 12.71 -8.78
C HIS A 166 -3.37 13.41 -9.83
N LEU A 167 -2.40 14.25 -9.42
CA LEU A 167 -1.49 14.92 -10.35
C LEU A 167 -0.57 13.96 -11.10
N LEU A 168 -0.46 12.72 -10.62
CA LEU A 168 0.29 11.66 -11.28
C LEU A 168 -0.55 10.86 -12.28
N ALA A 169 -1.86 11.08 -12.35
CA ALA A 169 -2.78 10.34 -13.22
C ALA A 169 -2.33 10.29 -14.69
N PRO A 170 -1.82 11.38 -15.32
CA PRO A 170 -1.36 11.33 -16.71
C PRO A 170 -0.17 10.38 -16.96
N LYS A 171 0.54 9.96 -15.91
CA LYS A 171 1.67 9.02 -16.01
C LYS A 171 1.23 7.57 -15.81
N ILE A 172 0.04 7.32 -15.27
CA ILE A 172 -0.43 5.97 -14.91
C ILE A 172 -0.81 5.22 -16.17
N LYS A 173 -0.21 4.04 -16.38
CA LYS A 173 -0.52 3.10 -17.46
C LYS A 173 -1.31 1.87 -16.97
N ALA A 174 -1.40 1.70 -15.65
CA ALA A 174 -2.12 0.61 -15.02
C ALA A 174 -3.63 0.75 -15.18
N LYS A 175 -4.37 -0.36 -15.15
CA LYS A 175 -5.81 -0.33 -14.88
C LYS A 175 -6.02 0.11 -13.44
N VAL A 176 -6.80 1.17 -13.24
CA VAL A 176 -7.05 1.74 -11.90
C VAL A 176 -8.46 1.44 -11.43
N TYR A 177 -8.57 1.02 -10.18
CA TYR A 177 -9.81 0.89 -9.45
C TYR A 177 -9.72 1.69 -8.16
N VAL A 178 -10.69 2.56 -7.90
CA VAL A 178 -10.80 3.30 -6.64
C VAL A 178 -12.20 3.13 -6.09
N ALA A 179 -12.27 2.64 -4.85
CA ALA A 179 -13.51 2.58 -4.08
C ALA A 179 -13.46 3.61 -2.95
N GLY A 180 -14.37 4.56 -2.96
CA GLY A 180 -14.65 5.46 -1.84
C GLY A 180 -15.60 4.79 -0.85
N ALA A 181 -15.64 5.28 0.39
CA ALA A 181 -16.71 4.98 1.33
C ALA A 181 -17.82 6.04 1.21
N ASP A 182 -19.03 5.67 1.57
CA ASP A 182 -20.11 6.63 1.74
C ASP A 182 -19.78 7.56 2.92
N GLU A 183 -20.14 8.83 2.83
CA GLU A 183 -19.91 9.83 3.89
C GLU A 183 -18.44 9.95 4.34
N ASP A 184 -17.48 9.80 3.39
CA ASP A 184 -16.05 9.94 3.66
C ASP A 184 -15.61 11.41 3.56
N ALA A 185 -15.45 12.07 4.69
CA ALA A 185 -14.91 13.43 4.75
C ALA A 185 -13.48 13.55 4.19
N GLY A 186 -12.72 12.46 4.16
CA GLY A 186 -11.35 12.41 3.58
C GLY A 186 -11.34 12.34 2.07
N PHE A 187 -12.45 11.91 1.45
CA PHE A 187 -12.60 11.78 0.00
C PHE A 187 -14.03 12.13 -0.46
N PRO A 188 -14.43 13.41 -0.30
CA PRO A 188 -15.77 13.85 -0.67
C PRO A 188 -16.01 13.77 -2.20
N PRO A 189 -17.27 13.87 -2.65
CA PRO A 189 -17.65 13.74 -4.07
C PRO A 189 -16.84 14.62 -5.01
N GLU A 190 -16.49 15.84 -4.62
CA GLU A 190 -15.68 16.77 -5.44
C GLU A 190 -14.28 16.21 -5.71
N GLN A 191 -13.65 15.56 -4.73
CA GLN A 191 -12.37 14.90 -4.94
C GLN A 191 -12.51 13.65 -5.81
N ALA A 192 -13.61 12.91 -5.67
CA ALA A 192 -13.88 11.74 -6.51
C ALA A 192 -14.05 12.14 -7.98
N ASP A 193 -14.79 13.22 -8.25
CA ASP A 193 -14.97 13.74 -9.60
C ASP A 193 -13.66 14.30 -10.18
N LYS A 194 -12.88 15.02 -9.38
CA LYS A 194 -11.56 15.51 -9.78
C LYS A 194 -10.60 14.37 -10.11
N LEU A 195 -10.59 13.29 -9.30
CA LEU A 195 -9.78 12.12 -9.56
C LEU A 195 -10.24 11.39 -10.83
N ARG A 196 -11.54 11.22 -11.02
CA ARG A 196 -12.12 10.59 -12.22
C ARG A 196 -11.71 11.36 -13.46
N ALA A 197 -11.86 12.69 -13.46
CA ALA A 197 -11.47 13.54 -14.59
C ALA A 197 -9.96 13.47 -14.91
N ALA A 198 -9.12 13.25 -13.90
CA ALA A 198 -7.68 13.12 -14.12
C ALA A 198 -7.27 11.75 -14.69
N LEU A 199 -8.08 10.69 -14.47
CA LEU A 199 -7.81 9.31 -14.90
C LEU A 199 -8.45 8.95 -16.26
N THR A 200 -9.32 9.78 -16.80
CA THR A 200 -9.99 9.61 -18.10
C THR A 200 -9.37 10.48 -19.19
#